data_048fdcf78e9819263432b55fa99ea652
#
_entry.id   048fdcf78e9819263432b55fa99ea652
#
_cell.length_a   1.000
_cell.length_b   1.000
_cell.length_c   1.000
_cell.angle_alpha   90.00
_cell.angle_beta   90.00
_cell.angle_gamma   90.00
#
_symmetry.space_group_name_H-M   'P 1'
#
loop_
_entity.id
_entity.type
_entity.pdbx_description
1 polymer ?
#
loop_
_entity_poly.entity_id
_entity_poly.type
_entity_poly.pdbx_seq_one_letter_code
_entity_poly.pdbx_strand_id
1 'polypeptide(L)'
;MIDMIKRRAVLTAMAALVLATPVLAQTLNKVGGTWRMAAATVEVNGKTLLPYGPEPQGKLVFTTDMHFVEFMHDPRIPRFKSNERGGGTDAENRAVLAGSLALYGRYTVDAEGNFSGNTVEGSSFPNWIGDARTTKELRMEVEGNRMTEHFQRPGGAKVTIVWERLP
;
A
#
# COMPACT_ATOMS: atom_id res chain seq x y z
N MET A 1 -31.01 -20.81 -83.39
CA MET A 1 -30.40 -21.83 -82.51
C MET A 1 -29.41 -21.06 -81.67
N ILE A 2 -29.89 -20.54 -80.54
CA ILE A 2 -29.18 -19.54 -79.73
C ILE A 2 -28.99 -20.16 -78.36
N ASP A 3 -27.73 -20.39 -78.02
CA ASP A 3 -27.29 -20.99 -76.75
C ASP A 3 -27.33 -19.95 -75.64
N MET A 4 -28.10 -20.26 -74.60
CA MET A 4 -28.23 -19.40 -73.43
C MET A 4 -27.17 -19.80 -72.37
N ILE A 5 -26.16 -18.95 -72.26
CA ILE A 5 -25.09 -19.11 -71.25
C ILE A 5 -25.65 -18.69 -69.88
N LYS A 6 -25.87 -19.66 -69.01
CA LYS A 6 -26.23 -19.45 -67.62
C LYS A 6 -24.99 -18.96 -66.79
N ARG A 7 -24.96 -17.67 -66.42
CA ARG A 7 -24.01 -17.14 -65.48
C ARG A 7 -24.41 -17.52 -64.04
N ARG A 8 -23.63 -18.40 -63.42
CA ARG A 8 -23.74 -18.70 -61.99
C ARG A 8 -22.99 -17.59 -61.24
N ALA A 9 -23.71 -16.78 -60.45
CA ALA A 9 -23.13 -15.89 -59.49
C ALA A 9 -22.72 -16.65 -58.24
N VAL A 10 -21.44 -16.71 -57.96
CA VAL A 10 -20.88 -17.27 -56.68
C VAL A 10 -20.88 -16.13 -55.68
N LEU A 11 -21.79 -16.15 -54.70
CA LEU A 11 -21.75 -15.31 -53.54
C LEU A 11 -20.72 -15.84 -52.52
N THR A 12 -19.58 -15.20 -52.42
CA THR A 12 -18.61 -15.46 -51.39
C THR A 12 -19.03 -14.74 -50.11
N ALA A 13 -19.57 -15.45 -49.15
CA ALA A 13 -19.86 -14.90 -47.82
C ALA A 13 -18.55 -14.78 -47.04
N MET A 14 -18.11 -13.56 -46.83
CA MET A 14 -16.96 -13.22 -45.98
C MET A 14 -17.46 -13.20 -44.52
N ALA A 15 -17.19 -14.28 -43.76
CA ALA A 15 -17.45 -14.31 -42.33
C ALA A 15 -16.39 -13.47 -41.63
N ALA A 16 -16.77 -12.30 -41.12
CA ALA A 16 -15.92 -11.47 -40.26
C ALA A 16 -15.80 -12.15 -38.89
N LEU A 17 -14.65 -12.73 -38.61
CA LEU A 17 -14.30 -13.26 -37.29
C LEU A 17 -13.99 -12.08 -36.35
N VAL A 18 -14.96 -11.69 -35.54
CA VAL A 18 -14.75 -10.69 -34.47
C VAL A 18 -13.95 -11.35 -33.38
N LEU A 19 -12.64 -11.09 -33.34
CA LEU A 19 -11.77 -11.47 -32.23
C LEU A 19 -12.14 -10.58 -31.03
N ALA A 20 -12.94 -11.10 -30.10
CA ALA A 20 -13.17 -10.49 -28.80
C ALA A 20 -11.85 -10.53 -28.01
N THR A 21 -11.15 -9.43 -27.95
CA THR A 21 -10.02 -9.29 -27.03
C THR A 21 -10.58 -9.35 -25.60
N PRO A 22 -10.03 -10.22 -24.70
CA PRO A 22 -10.46 -10.23 -23.31
C PRO A 22 -10.10 -8.86 -22.72
N VAL A 23 -11.10 -8.08 -22.33
CA VAL A 23 -10.92 -6.93 -21.48
C VAL A 23 -10.48 -7.51 -20.13
N LEU A 24 -9.19 -7.39 -19.80
CA LEU A 24 -8.70 -7.69 -18.47
C LEU A 24 -9.45 -6.75 -17.51
N ALA A 25 -10.38 -7.31 -16.76
CA ALA A 25 -11.08 -6.56 -15.72
C ALA A 25 -10.00 -6.01 -14.78
N GLN A 26 -9.85 -4.69 -14.77
CA GLN A 26 -8.92 -4.04 -13.86
C GLN A 26 -9.38 -4.34 -12.44
N THR A 27 -8.60 -5.10 -11.68
CA THR A 27 -8.92 -5.42 -10.29
C THR A 27 -9.12 -4.12 -9.52
N LEU A 28 -10.26 -3.97 -8.88
CA LEU A 28 -10.51 -2.83 -8.00
C LEU A 28 -9.42 -2.79 -6.94
N ASN A 29 -8.87 -1.61 -6.68
CA ASN A 29 -7.83 -1.42 -5.68
C ASN A 29 -8.08 -0.11 -4.93
N LYS A 30 -8.81 -0.20 -3.83
CA LYS A 30 -9.21 0.96 -3.05
C LYS A 30 -8.05 1.60 -2.28
N VAL A 31 -7.03 0.81 -1.92
CA VAL A 31 -5.86 1.32 -1.21
C VAL A 31 -4.80 1.89 -2.15
N GLY A 32 -4.84 1.57 -3.45
CA GLY A 32 -3.85 2.01 -4.44
C GLY A 32 -3.64 3.52 -4.44
N GLY A 33 -2.38 3.95 -4.67
CA GLY A 33 -1.99 5.35 -4.76
C GLY A 33 -1.06 5.80 -3.64
N THR A 34 -0.92 7.11 -3.47
CA THR A 34 -0.01 7.75 -2.50
C THR A 34 -0.81 8.40 -1.38
N TRP A 35 -0.39 8.13 -0.16
CA TRP A 35 -1.03 8.61 1.05
C TRP A 35 -0.03 9.39 1.91
N ARG A 36 -0.47 10.47 2.55
CA ARG A 36 0.29 11.17 3.59
C ARG A 36 -0.26 10.81 4.97
N MET A 37 0.59 10.70 5.95
CA MET A 37 0.18 10.50 7.33
C MET A 37 -0.49 11.76 7.87
N ALA A 38 -1.64 11.61 8.53
CA ALA A 38 -2.38 12.66 9.20
C ALA A 38 -2.34 12.52 10.72
N ALA A 39 -2.33 11.30 11.24
CA ALA A 39 -2.26 11.01 12.67
C ALA A 39 -1.72 9.61 12.92
N ALA A 40 -1.11 9.38 14.09
CA ALA A 40 -0.72 8.06 14.56
C ALA A 40 -0.84 7.97 16.08
N THR A 41 -1.48 6.92 16.57
CA THR A 41 -1.61 6.62 18.00
C THR A 41 -1.26 5.18 18.30
N VAL A 42 -0.75 4.93 19.50
CA VAL A 42 -0.53 3.59 20.05
C VAL A 42 -1.21 3.52 21.41
N GLU A 43 -2.12 2.58 21.55
CA GLU A 43 -2.73 2.26 22.85
C GLU A 43 -2.02 1.07 23.48
N VAL A 44 -1.49 1.27 24.67
CA VAL A 44 -0.83 0.23 25.46
C VAL A 44 -1.10 0.45 26.96
N ASN A 45 -1.53 -0.60 27.65
CA ASN A 45 -1.84 -0.55 29.10
C ASN A 45 -2.78 0.61 29.49
N GLY A 46 -3.82 0.89 28.68
CA GLY A 46 -4.78 1.97 28.89
C GLY A 46 -4.23 3.40 28.66
N LYS A 47 -3.02 3.53 28.12
CA LYS A 47 -2.43 4.82 27.77
C LYS A 47 -2.34 4.98 26.26
N THR A 48 -2.67 6.18 25.78
CA THR A 48 -2.48 6.57 24.38
C THR A 48 -1.16 7.31 24.24
N LEU A 49 -0.31 6.84 23.35
CA LEU A 49 0.98 7.42 23.00
C LEU A 49 0.96 7.95 21.57
N LEU A 50 1.77 8.95 21.29
CA LEU A 50 1.99 9.52 19.96
C LEU A 50 3.42 9.19 19.49
N PRO A 51 3.64 8.03 18.87
CA PRO A 51 4.98 7.53 18.57
C PRO A 51 5.77 8.42 17.59
N TYR A 52 5.05 9.19 16.78
CA TYR A 52 5.63 10.12 15.81
C TYR A 52 5.24 11.58 16.10
N GLY A 53 4.90 11.88 17.36
CA GLY A 53 4.50 13.22 17.78
C GLY A 53 3.08 13.61 17.41
N PRO A 54 2.66 14.84 17.75
CA PRO A 54 1.31 15.35 17.50
C PRO A 54 1.05 15.66 16.02
N GLU A 55 2.10 15.95 15.25
CA GLU A 55 2.05 16.28 13.81
C GLU A 55 2.99 15.34 13.05
N PRO A 56 2.65 14.04 12.97
CA PRO A 56 3.54 13.06 12.38
C PRO A 56 3.70 13.28 10.88
N GLN A 57 4.84 12.91 10.34
CA GLN A 57 5.07 12.92 8.90
C GLN A 57 5.32 11.50 8.38
N GLY A 58 4.79 11.23 7.20
CA GLY A 58 4.95 9.93 6.57
C GLY A 58 4.33 9.85 5.20
N LYS A 59 4.75 8.84 4.47
CA LYS A 59 4.21 8.46 3.18
C LYS A 59 3.97 6.96 3.15
N LEU A 60 2.83 6.59 2.59
CA LEU A 60 2.51 5.21 2.26
C LEU A 60 2.12 5.18 0.78
N VAL A 61 2.77 4.33 0.01
CA VAL A 61 2.51 4.16 -1.42
C VAL A 61 2.11 2.72 -1.66
N PHE A 62 0.98 2.54 -2.32
CA PHE A 62 0.52 1.27 -2.86
C PHE A 62 0.56 1.34 -4.38
N THR A 63 1.42 0.55 -4.99
CA THR A 63 1.61 0.52 -6.44
C THR A 63 0.59 -0.41 -7.12
N THR A 64 0.38 -0.24 -8.42
CA THR A 64 -0.55 -1.07 -9.20
C THR A 64 -0.08 -2.51 -9.39
N ASP A 65 1.22 -2.77 -9.24
CA ASP A 65 1.85 -4.09 -9.27
C ASP A 65 1.95 -4.75 -7.89
N MET A 66 1.11 -4.29 -6.94
CA MET A 66 0.92 -4.87 -5.61
C MET A 66 2.14 -4.78 -4.68
N HIS A 67 2.95 -3.73 -4.81
CA HIS A 67 3.99 -3.41 -3.85
C HIS A 67 3.59 -2.22 -2.97
N PHE A 68 4.12 -2.17 -1.75
CA PHE A 68 3.97 -1.01 -0.89
C PHE A 68 5.31 -0.53 -0.35
N VAL A 69 5.38 0.77 -0.08
CA VAL A 69 6.48 1.41 0.65
C VAL A 69 5.87 2.34 1.67
N GLU A 70 6.29 2.20 2.91
CA GLU A 70 5.84 3.01 4.03
C GLU A 70 7.03 3.63 4.76
N PHE A 71 6.94 4.91 5.03
CA PHE A 71 7.89 5.64 5.87
C PHE A 71 7.15 6.59 6.79
N MET A 72 7.48 6.55 8.07
CA MET A 72 6.90 7.36 9.13
C MET A 72 7.99 7.95 10.01
N HIS A 73 7.82 9.18 10.45
CA HIS A 73 8.77 9.80 11.40
C HIS A 73 8.16 10.95 12.20
N ASP A 74 8.77 11.22 13.34
CA ASP A 74 8.55 12.41 14.14
C ASP A 74 9.41 13.57 13.61
N PRO A 75 8.83 14.63 13.03
CA PRO A 75 9.59 15.74 12.46
C PRO A 75 10.32 16.58 13.52
N ARG A 76 10.06 16.36 14.82
CA ARG A 76 10.70 17.05 15.93
C ARG A 76 12.08 16.45 16.29
N ILE A 77 12.44 15.28 15.71
CA ILE A 77 13.77 14.71 15.91
C ILE A 77 14.80 15.68 15.34
N PRO A 78 15.75 16.16 16.18
CA PRO A 78 16.73 17.15 15.75
C PRO A 78 17.73 16.54 14.77
N ARG A 79 18.36 17.41 13.98
CA ARG A 79 19.49 16.97 13.15
C ARG A 79 20.63 16.47 14.01
N PHE A 80 21.32 15.46 13.53
CA PHE A 80 22.56 14.99 14.16
C PHE A 80 23.63 16.06 14.15
N LYS A 81 24.48 16.06 15.16
CA LYS A 81 25.66 16.94 15.22
C LYS A 81 26.69 16.57 14.14
N SER A 82 26.83 15.28 13.84
CA SER A 82 27.66 14.78 12.77
C SER A 82 26.89 14.69 11.44
N ASN A 83 27.53 15.07 10.33
CA ASN A 83 27.00 14.82 8.98
C ASN A 83 27.34 13.43 8.45
N GLU A 84 28.11 12.64 9.20
CA GLU A 84 28.43 11.27 8.81
C GLU A 84 27.30 10.34 9.19
N ARG A 85 26.85 9.51 8.22
CA ARG A 85 25.87 8.47 8.48
C ARG A 85 26.44 7.45 9.46
N GLY A 86 25.77 7.24 10.58
CA GLY A 86 26.24 6.40 11.67
C GLY A 86 27.11 7.15 12.69
N GLY A 87 27.46 8.41 12.45
CA GLY A 87 28.23 9.27 13.38
C GLY A 87 27.38 9.94 14.46
N GLY A 88 26.11 9.58 14.62
CA GLY A 88 25.27 10.07 15.71
C GLY A 88 25.67 9.48 17.05
N THR A 89 25.43 10.25 18.13
CA THR A 89 25.53 9.74 19.49
C THR A 89 24.49 8.65 19.76
N ASP A 90 24.67 7.85 20.78
CA ASP A 90 23.69 6.81 21.17
C ASP A 90 22.30 7.39 21.44
N ALA A 91 22.22 8.59 21.98
CA ALA A 91 20.96 9.28 22.24
C ALA A 91 20.26 9.69 20.94
N GLU A 92 20.99 10.26 19.98
CA GLU A 92 20.50 10.65 18.65
C GLU A 92 20.03 9.41 17.86
N ASN A 93 20.85 8.36 17.83
CA ASN A 93 20.51 7.09 17.15
C ASN A 93 19.25 6.45 17.75
N ARG A 94 19.13 6.46 19.08
CA ARG A 94 17.96 5.92 19.79
C ARG A 94 16.70 6.74 19.50
N ALA A 95 16.81 8.07 19.45
CA ALA A 95 15.69 8.95 19.13
C ALA A 95 15.16 8.70 17.71
N VAL A 96 16.06 8.54 16.72
CA VAL A 96 15.67 8.22 15.35
C VAL A 96 15.01 6.85 15.27
N LEU A 97 15.58 5.82 15.89
CA LEU A 97 15.01 4.47 15.88
C LEU A 97 13.63 4.42 16.55
N ALA A 98 13.45 5.16 17.65
CA ALA A 98 12.18 5.19 18.37
C ALA A 98 11.10 6.02 17.64
N GLY A 99 11.50 7.07 16.96
CA GLY A 99 10.60 8.02 16.32
C GLY A 99 10.52 7.90 14.79
N SER A 100 11.03 6.84 14.19
CA SER A 100 10.87 6.57 12.76
C SER A 100 10.73 5.08 12.45
N LEU A 101 10.05 4.79 11.35
CA LEU A 101 9.89 3.43 10.82
C LEU A 101 9.82 3.48 9.31
N ALA A 102 10.55 2.60 8.65
CA ALA A 102 10.46 2.38 7.22
C ALA A 102 10.26 0.90 6.96
N LEU A 103 9.34 0.56 6.06
CA LEU A 103 9.14 -0.81 5.60
C LEU A 103 8.59 -0.83 4.17
N TYR A 104 8.79 -1.95 3.50
CA TYR A 104 8.24 -2.18 2.18
C TYR A 104 7.98 -3.67 1.98
N GLY A 105 7.20 -3.98 0.94
CA GLY A 105 6.90 -5.35 0.57
C GLY A 105 5.77 -5.44 -0.42
N ARG A 106 5.03 -6.55 -0.34
CA ARG A 106 3.88 -6.83 -1.20
C ARG A 106 2.60 -6.78 -0.40
N TYR A 107 1.52 -6.41 -1.06
CA TYR A 107 0.19 -6.43 -0.48
C TYR A 107 -0.78 -7.17 -1.39
N THR A 108 -1.94 -7.50 -0.85
CA THR A 108 -3.05 -8.12 -1.58
C THR A 108 -4.34 -7.35 -1.33
N VAL A 109 -5.27 -7.47 -2.27
CA VAL A 109 -6.64 -6.98 -2.12
C VAL A 109 -7.62 -8.12 -2.36
N ASP A 110 -8.82 -8.01 -1.78
CA ASP A 110 -9.93 -8.92 -2.04
C ASP A 110 -10.62 -8.61 -3.39
N ALA A 111 -11.67 -9.36 -3.72
CA ALA A 111 -12.42 -9.19 -4.96
C ALA A 111 -13.11 -7.81 -5.04
N GLU A 112 -13.43 -7.19 -3.91
CA GLU A 112 -14.04 -5.88 -3.78
C GLU A 112 -13.00 -4.74 -3.78
N GLY A 113 -11.70 -5.06 -3.83
CA GLY A 113 -10.58 -4.12 -3.86
C GLY A 113 -10.17 -3.58 -2.48
N ASN A 114 -10.64 -4.18 -1.40
CA ASN A 114 -10.19 -3.82 -0.06
C ASN A 114 -8.83 -4.50 0.24
N PHE A 115 -8.03 -3.89 1.09
CA PHE A 115 -6.80 -4.51 1.59
C PHE A 115 -7.10 -5.86 2.27
N SER A 116 -6.37 -6.91 1.90
CA SER A 116 -6.55 -8.26 2.45
C SER A 116 -5.34 -8.81 3.19
N GLY A 117 -4.19 -8.15 3.07
CA GLY A 117 -2.97 -8.54 3.78
C GLY A 117 -1.71 -7.99 3.14
N ASN A 118 -0.57 -8.18 3.82
CA ASN A 118 0.75 -7.85 3.27
C ASN A 118 1.82 -8.83 3.73
N THR A 119 2.95 -8.80 3.02
CA THR A 119 4.20 -9.46 3.42
C THR A 119 5.30 -8.41 3.43
N VAL A 120 6.01 -8.28 4.55
CA VAL A 120 7.11 -7.33 4.72
C VAL A 120 8.39 -7.94 4.15
N GLU A 121 8.94 -7.34 3.09
CA GLU A 121 10.20 -7.77 2.45
C GLU A 121 11.42 -7.07 3.05
N GLY A 122 11.24 -5.85 3.54
CA GLY A 122 12.29 -5.10 4.23
C GLY A 122 11.72 -4.11 5.24
N SER A 123 12.49 -3.88 6.33
CA SER A 123 12.10 -2.97 7.40
C SER A 123 13.31 -2.40 8.13
N SER A 124 13.21 -1.14 8.58
CA SER A 124 14.16 -0.54 9.52
C SER A 124 14.08 -1.17 10.92
N PHE A 125 13.02 -1.92 11.23
CA PHE A 125 12.92 -2.81 12.38
C PHE A 125 13.06 -4.26 11.89
N PRO A 126 14.25 -4.86 11.96
CA PRO A 126 14.57 -6.12 11.29
C PRO A 126 13.66 -7.30 11.65
N ASN A 127 13.09 -7.30 12.87
CA ASN A 127 12.23 -8.39 13.35
C ASN A 127 10.92 -8.53 12.55
N TRP A 128 10.56 -7.55 11.72
CA TRP A 128 9.37 -7.62 10.88
C TRP A 128 9.63 -8.16 9.48
N ILE A 129 10.90 -8.33 9.10
CA ILE A 129 11.25 -8.88 7.79
C ILE A 129 10.77 -10.33 7.71
N GLY A 130 9.96 -10.65 6.70
CA GLY A 130 9.33 -11.95 6.50
C GLY A 130 7.94 -12.08 7.13
N ASP A 131 7.49 -11.11 7.94
CA ASP A 131 6.13 -11.14 8.50
C ASP A 131 5.09 -11.09 7.38
N ALA A 132 4.17 -12.06 7.42
CA ALA A 132 2.94 -12.05 6.65
C ALA A 132 1.77 -11.68 7.58
N ARG A 133 1.01 -10.66 7.20
CA ARG A 133 -0.10 -10.13 8.00
C ARG A 133 -1.39 -10.25 7.20
N THR A 134 -2.42 -10.72 7.87
CA THR A 134 -3.79 -10.77 7.35
C THR A 134 -4.62 -9.63 7.95
N THR A 135 -5.90 -9.55 7.60
CA THR A 135 -6.84 -8.58 8.18
C THR A 135 -7.08 -8.78 9.69
N LYS A 136 -6.56 -9.87 10.27
CA LYS A 136 -6.60 -10.08 11.73
C LYS A 136 -5.59 -9.22 12.46
N GLU A 137 -4.39 -9.10 11.90
CA GLU A 137 -3.30 -8.32 12.47
C GLU A 137 -3.28 -6.88 11.95
N LEU A 138 -3.58 -6.70 10.66
CA LEU A 138 -3.51 -5.41 9.97
C LEU A 138 -4.77 -5.19 9.12
N ARG A 139 -5.55 -4.19 9.46
CA ARG A 139 -6.76 -3.80 8.73
C ARG A 139 -6.62 -2.37 8.21
N MET A 140 -6.99 -2.14 6.96
CA MET A 140 -7.02 -0.82 6.33
C MET A 140 -8.43 -0.55 5.81
N GLU A 141 -9.06 0.50 6.30
CA GLU A 141 -10.41 0.92 5.94
C GLU A 141 -10.34 2.23 5.15
N VAL A 142 -10.82 2.20 3.91
CA VAL A 142 -10.77 3.36 3.00
C VAL A 142 -12.17 3.97 2.88
N GLU A 143 -12.28 5.25 3.22
CA GLU A 143 -13.49 6.06 3.07
C GLU A 143 -13.14 7.33 2.28
N GLY A 144 -13.46 7.35 0.99
CA GLY A 144 -13.10 8.44 0.10
C GLY A 144 -11.58 8.66 0.01
N ASN A 145 -11.12 9.84 0.43
CA ASN A 145 -9.70 10.21 0.46
C ASN A 145 -9.03 9.97 1.81
N ARG A 146 -9.70 9.27 2.72
CA ARG A 146 -9.18 8.92 4.04
C ARG A 146 -9.03 7.40 4.16
N MET A 147 -7.94 6.96 4.75
CA MET A 147 -7.72 5.56 5.10
C MET A 147 -7.32 5.47 6.57
N THR A 148 -7.94 4.55 7.31
CA THR A 148 -7.57 4.24 8.69
C THR A 148 -6.91 2.86 8.72
N GLU A 149 -5.69 2.83 9.22
CA GLU A 149 -4.92 1.62 9.45
C GLU A 149 -5.03 1.22 10.92
N HIS A 150 -5.36 -0.03 11.17
CA HIS A 150 -5.39 -0.65 12.49
C HIS A 150 -4.42 -1.82 12.52
N PHE A 151 -3.40 -1.73 13.36
CA PHE A 151 -2.42 -2.79 13.53
C PHE A 151 -2.39 -3.26 14.98
N GLN A 152 -2.64 -4.55 15.17
CA GLN A 152 -2.53 -5.22 16.46
C GLN A 152 -1.14 -5.82 16.60
N ARG A 153 -0.30 -5.23 17.45
CA ARG A 153 1.05 -5.76 17.72
C ARG A 153 1.00 -7.04 18.58
N PRO A 154 1.95 -7.96 18.38
CA PRO A 154 2.24 -8.96 19.38
C PRO A 154 2.50 -8.27 20.73
N GLY A 155 1.90 -8.76 21.82
CA GLY A 155 1.99 -8.09 23.13
C GLY A 155 0.86 -7.11 23.46
N GLY A 156 -0.14 -6.97 22.56
CA GLY A 156 -1.41 -6.31 22.87
C GLY A 156 -1.50 -4.82 22.57
N ALA A 157 -0.42 -4.17 22.14
CA ALA A 157 -0.48 -2.76 21.75
C ALA A 157 -1.30 -2.61 20.45
N LYS A 158 -2.24 -1.64 20.44
CA LYS A 158 -3.08 -1.30 19.30
C LYS A 158 -2.56 -0.02 18.66
N VAL A 159 -2.22 -0.10 17.39
CA VAL A 159 -1.78 1.03 16.58
C VAL A 159 -2.91 1.48 15.69
N THR A 160 -3.17 2.78 15.65
CA THR A 160 -4.10 3.39 14.70
C THR A 160 -3.37 4.50 13.95
N ILE A 161 -3.36 4.43 12.63
CA ILE A 161 -2.77 5.46 11.78
C ILE A 161 -3.84 5.96 10.82
N VAL A 162 -3.86 7.26 10.63
CA VAL A 162 -4.76 7.91 9.69
C VAL A 162 -3.95 8.47 8.54
N TRP A 163 -4.37 8.10 7.35
CA TRP A 163 -3.78 8.48 6.09
C TRP A 163 -4.75 9.32 5.26
N GLU A 164 -4.25 10.28 4.52
CA GLU A 164 -5.01 11.07 3.56
C GLU A 164 -4.39 10.88 2.16
N ARG A 165 -5.25 10.61 1.18
CA ARG A 165 -4.83 10.39 -0.21
C ARG A 165 -4.28 11.68 -0.79
N LEU A 166 -3.15 11.58 -1.45
CA LEU A 166 -2.61 12.66 -2.28
C LEU A 166 -3.22 12.61 -3.69
N PRO A 167 -3.35 13.78 -4.35
CA PRO A 167 -3.80 13.85 -5.74
C PRO A 167 -2.92 13.04 -6.69
#